data_2e72785a3a432c9a78a005a4c667ddeb
#
_entry.id   2e72785a3a432c9a78a005a4c667ddeb
#
_cell.length_a   1.000
_cell.length_b   1.000
_cell.length_c   1.000
_cell.angle_alpha   90.00
_cell.angle_beta   90.00
_cell.angle_gamma   90.00
#
_symmetry.space_group_name_H-M   'P 1'
#
loop_
_entity.id
_entity.type
_entity.pdbx_description
1 polymer ?
#
loop_
_entity_poly.entity_id
_entity_poly.type
_entity_poly.pdbx_seq_one_letter_code
_entity_poly.pdbx_strand_id
1 'polypeptide(L)'
;MKPYPYAFHVALDGNGINGFEGLAGVCLFHYDPADHRYAYKVKYFDGIAAGHAVIVSPDRRLGFLGNASQQLLFYDAQTLEEVRRVSTLRFETTETTLRGSTHLVWLDSRTIVTPIGAHFYRLDVDDLSRAERLAEHRVQLPHGMKRSASGRYVCYGAMDHPTRGEAREVGILDLETGETRRIDLPTTCWHVACHPSKDLFYAISFRVLPQGERDYHEWAMAFLKEYAFEIDAASGQVVRHWSTSRETPAHINSDVTLSDQELIFCNGGSQTVVMVDLETFAKHRIIDERPDLVETLARPRQVATQVFDAFARGGVYTSARHFFGALRVSRFSLLDSIYACQLSQDQSLLFTANRGLNHITIYDYPSGSLRLRVPMPGLREFLPEMDALADPRLGFHHSVLLSPRTAVA
;
A
#
# COMPACT_ATOMS: atom_id res chain seq x y z
N MET A 1 16.24 -28.35 -0.71
CA MET A 1 14.83 -28.06 -0.40
C MET A 1 14.16 -27.60 -1.69
N LYS A 2 12.94 -28.08 -2.03
CA LYS A 2 12.21 -27.63 -3.21
C LYS A 2 11.91 -26.14 -3.07
N PRO A 3 12.17 -25.27 -4.09
CA PRO A 3 11.90 -23.85 -3.99
C PRO A 3 10.40 -23.59 -3.85
N TYR A 4 10.06 -22.49 -3.15
CA TYR A 4 8.69 -22.03 -3.04
C TYR A 4 8.27 -21.33 -4.34
N PRO A 5 7.10 -21.65 -4.91
CA PRO A 5 6.64 -21.00 -6.14
C PRO A 5 6.15 -19.57 -5.92
N TYR A 6 5.68 -19.22 -4.71
CA TYR A 6 5.18 -17.91 -4.39
C TYR A 6 6.06 -17.22 -3.35
N ALA A 7 6.36 -15.96 -3.58
CA ALA A 7 7.09 -15.09 -2.65
C ALA A 7 6.36 -13.74 -2.51
N PHE A 8 5.77 -13.52 -1.36
CA PHE A 8 5.01 -12.33 -1.01
C PHE A 8 5.87 -11.41 -0.17
N HIS A 9 6.28 -10.30 -0.76
CA HIS A 9 7.02 -9.25 -0.07
C HIS A 9 6.05 -8.21 0.45
N VAL A 10 6.14 -7.88 1.73
CA VAL A 10 5.30 -6.87 2.38
C VAL A 10 6.19 -5.86 3.09
N ALA A 11 6.00 -4.58 2.84
CA ALA A 11 6.66 -3.52 3.58
C ALA A 11 6.19 -3.52 5.04
N LEU A 12 7.10 -3.20 5.97
CA LEU A 12 6.82 -3.04 7.38
C LEU A 12 7.05 -1.58 7.77
N ASP A 13 6.01 -0.95 8.31
CA ASP A 13 6.08 0.41 8.80
C ASP A 13 6.48 0.41 10.26
N GLY A 14 7.71 0.84 10.53
CA GLY A 14 8.24 0.95 11.89
C GLY A 14 8.00 2.30 12.54
N ASN A 15 7.39 3.27 11.82
CA ASN A 15 7.31 4.64 12.27
C ASN A 15 5.95 4.98 12.90
N GLY A 16 5.96 5.29 14.17
CA GLY A 16 4.82 5.85 14.91
C GLY A 16 3.70 4.86 15.21
N ILE A 17 3.51 3.81 14.42
CA ILE A 17 2.44 2.83 14.62
C ILE A 17 2.91 1.70 15.53
N ASN A 18 4.15 1.27 15.36
CA ASN A 18 4.76 0.24 16.21
C ASN A 18 5.53 0.83 17.38
N GLY A 19 5.55 2.15 17.54
CA GLY A 19 6.36 2.84 18.55
C GLY A 19 7.86 2.90 18.21
N PHE A 20 8.25 2.55 16.99
CA PHE A 20 9.63 2.59 16.51
C PHE A 20 9.78 3.66 15.42
N GLU A 21 10.30 4.80 15.80
CA GLU A 21 10.73 5.81 14.83
C GLU A 21 12.07 5.39 14.23
N GLY A 22 12.21 5.53 12.92
CA GLY A 22 13.46 5.26 12.22
C GLY A 22 13.76 3.79 11.92
N LEU A 23 12.79 2.90 12.10
CA LEU A 23 12.88 1.51 11.70
C LEU A 23 11.75 1.15 10.71
N ALA A 24 12.14 0.71 9.53
CA ALA A 24 11.26 0.11 8.55
C ALA A 24 11.84 -1.20 8.05
N GLY A 25 11.02 -2.07 7.52
CA GLY A 25 11.49 -3.39 7.13
C GLY A 25 10.71 -4.03 6.00
N VAL A 26 11.05 -5.26 5.75
CA VAL A 26 10.39 -6.14 4.77
C VAL A 26 10.11 -7.49 5.42
N CYS A 27 8.90 -7.97 5.24
CA CYS A 27 8.53 -9.36 5.46
C CYS A 27 8.49 -10.08 4.11
N LEU A 28 9.28 -11.14 3.97
CA LEU A 28 9.24 -12.05 2.84
C LEU A 28 8.56 -13.34 3.28
N PHE A 29 7.36 -13.57 2.76
CA PHE A 29 6.58 -14.77 3.03
C PHE A 29 6.56 -15.67 1.80
N HIS A 30 7.02 -16.89 1.98
CA HIS A 30 7.03 -17.93 0.95
C HIS A 30 5.87 -18.90 1.13
N TYR A 31 5.30 -19.35 0.03
CA TYR A 31 4.20 -20.34 0.05
C TYR A 31 4.30 -21.35 -1.09
N ASP A 32 4.00 -22.62 -0.76
CA ASP A 32 3.84 -23.71 -1.73
C ASP A 32 2.43 -24.30 -1.57
N PRO A 33 1.53 -24.13 -2.56
CA PRO A 33 0.15 -24.64 -2.48
C PRO A 33 0.05 -26.15 -2.58
N ALA A 34 1.09 -26.86 -3.03
CA ALA A 34 1.05 -28.31 -3.23
C ALA A 34 0.97 -29.07 -1.90
N ASP A 35 1.60 -28.55 -0.87
CA ASP A 35 1.65 -29.18 0.46
C ASP A 35 1.32 -28.19 1.60
N HIS A 36 0.78 -27.02 1.26
CA HIS A 36 0.50 -25.91 2.18
C HIS A 36 1.71 -25.46 3.00
N ARG A 37 2.91 -25.72 2.50
CA ARG A 37 4.16 -25.36 3.16
C ARG A 37 4.40 -23.85 3.02
N TYR A 38 4.83 -23.23 4.12
CA TYR A 38 5.23 -21.83 4.13
C TYR A 38 6.51 -21.61 4.94
N ALA A 39 7.17 -20.50 4.66
CA ALA A 39 8.27 -19.97 5.45
C ALA A 39 8.25 -18.44 5.36
N TYR A 40 8.83 -17.77 6.33
CA TYR A 40 8.96 -16.32 6.30
C TYR A 40 10.31 -15.86 6.80
N LYS A 41 10.70 -14.66 6.38
CA LYS A 41 11.87 -13.93 6.84
C LYS A 41 11.47 -12.47 7.04
N VAL A 42 11.92 -11.85 8.12
CA VAL A 42 11.70 -10.44 8.43
C VAL A 42 13.05 -9.75 8.60
N LYS A 43 13.22 -8.60 7.98
CA LYS A 43 14.41 -7.76 8.09
C LYS A 43 14.00 -6.32 8.31
N TYR A 44 14.51 -5.69 9.34
CA TYR A 44 14.42 -4.25 9.57
C TYR A 44 15.71 -3.56 9.14
N PHE A 45 15.60 -2.31 8.69
CA PHE A 45 16.72 -1.50 8.22
C PHE A 45 16.86 -0.27 9.10
N ASP A 46 18.02 -0.12 9.74
CA ASP A 46 18.29 0.98 10.65
C ASP A 46 18.24 2.35 9.93
N GLY A 47 17.71 3.36 10.62
CA GLY A 47 17.65 4.73 10.11
C GLY A 47 16.69 4.94 8.93
N ILE A 48 15.78 3.99 8.68
CA ILE A 48 14.73 4.10 7.69
C ILE A 48 13.39 4.25 8.39
N ALA A 49 12.73 5.37 8.17
CA ALA A 49 11.41 5.66 8.74
C ALA A 49 10.29 5.33 7.75
N ALA A 50 9.15 4.86 8.27
CA ALA A 50 7.91 4.62 7.55
C ALA A 50 8.12 3.79 6.28
N GLY A 51 8.40 2.51 6.43
CA GLY A 51 8.41 1.53 5.34
C GLY A 51 7.04 1.53 4.67
N HIS A 52 7.00 1.83 3.36
CA HIS A 52 5.75 2.16 2.70
C HIS A 52 5.37 1.15 1.62
N ALA A 53 6.22 0.95 0.63
CA ALA A 53 5.97 0.02 -0.46
C ALA A 53 7.20 -0.85 -0.72
N VAL A 54 6.95 -2.06 -1.18
CA VAL A 54 7.97 -2.94 -1.72
C VAL A 54 7.72 -3.16 -3.19
N ILE A 55 8.77 -3.03 -3.99
CA ILE A 55 8.71 -3.18 -5.45
C ILE A 55 9.93 -3.99 -5.87
N VAL A 56 9.73 -5.08 -6.60
CA VAL A 56 10.81 -6.00 -6.98
C VAL A 56 11.12 -5.85 -8.46
N SER A 57 12.42 -5.93 -8.81
CA SER A 57 12.90 -5.84 -10.19
C SER A 57 12.34 -6.97 -11.07
N PRO A 58 12.22 -6.78 -12.40
CA PRO A 58 11.68 -7.77 -13.31
C PRO A 58 12.46 -9.10 -13.32
N ASP A 59 13.77 -9.08 -13.04
CA ASP A 59 14.59 -10.27 -12.89
C ASP A 59 14.51 -10.93 -11.51
N ARG A 60 13.77 -10.31 -10.57
CA ARG A 60 13.52 -10.77 -9.20
C ARG A 60 14.76 -10.79 -8.30
N ARG A 61 15.78 -10.01 -8.61
CA ARG A 61 17.03 -9.97 -7.83
C ARG A 61 17.03 -8.86 -6.80
N LEU A 62 16.53 -7.69 -7.15
CA LEU A 62 16.52 -6.52 -6.29
C LEU A 62 15.11 -6.19 -5.84
N GLY A 63 14.95 -5.91 -4.55
CA GLY A 63 13.78 -5.25 -3.99
C GLY A 63 14.11 -3.79 -3.68
N PHE A 64 13.11 -2.94 -3.78
CA PHE A 64 13.14 -1.55 -3.32
C PHE A 64 12.17 -1.42 -2.15
N LEU A 65 12.61 -0.77 -1.07
CA LEU A 65 11.76 -0.37 0.04
C LEU A 65 11.52 1.13 -0.01
N GLY A 66 10.32 1.51 -0.42
CA GLY A 66 9.82 2.88 -0.34
C GLY A 66 9.70 3.33 1.11
N ASN A 67 10.09 4.57 1.40
CA ASN A 67 10.18 5.05 2.78
C ASN A 67 10.09 6.58 2.87
N ALA A 68 9.99 7.09 4.09
CA ALA A 68 9.93 8.53 4.37
C ALA A 68 11.30 9.15 4.74
N SER A 69 12.40 8.41 4.67
CA SER A 69 13.71 8.86 5.13
C SER A 69 14.56 9.52 4.05
N GLN A 70 13.99 9.88 2.93
CA GLN A 70 14.72 10.47 1.80
C GLN A 70 15.89 9.58 1.33
N GLN A 71 15.67 8.27 1.32
CA GLN A 71 16.62 7.26 0.92
C GLN A 71 16.06 6.38 -0.18
N LEU A 72 16.85 6.13 -1.22
CA LEU A 72 16.62 5.00 -2.12
C LEU A 72 17.29 3.78 -1.49
N LEU A 73 16.50 2.84 -1.00
CA LEU A 73 16.98 1.62 -0.36
C LEU A 73 16.68 0.42 -1.24
N PHE A 74 17.73 -0.27 -1.68
CA PHE A 74 17.64 -1.52 -2.44
C PHE A 74 18.18 -2.68 -1.60
N TYR A 75 17.46 -3.79 -1.65
CA TYR A 75 17.82 -5.01 -0.94
C TYR A 75 17.80 -6.21 -1.89
N ASP A 76 18.53 -7.27 -1.56
CA ASP A 76 18.45 -8.55 -2.27
C ASP A 76 17.09 -9.20 -2.02
N ALA A 77 16.32 -9.46 -3.07
CA ALA A 77 14.93 -9.92 -2.97
C ALA A 77 14.76 -11.32 -2.35
N GLN A 78 15.84 -12.10 -2.21
CA GLN A 78 15.80 -13.44 -1.60
C GLN A 78 16.32 -13.44 -0.17
N THR A 79 17.43 -12.72 0.06
CA THR A 79 18.10 -12.71 1.37
C THR A 79 17.63 -11.59 2.27
N LEU A 80 16.99 -10.54 1.73
CA LEU A 80 16.64 -9.27 2.37
C LEU A 80 17.84 -8.47 2.84
N GLU A 81 19.06 -8.82 2.45
CA GLU A 81 20.23 -8.04 2.81
C GLU A 81 20.27 -6.73 2.01
N GLU A 82 20.68 -5.64 2.69
CA GLU A 82 20.85 -4.35 2.04
C GLU A 82 21.94 -4.43 0.97
N VAL A 83 21.59 -4.06 -0.25
CA VAL A 83 22.52 -4.01 -1.39
C VAL A 83 23.03 -2.59 -1.59
N ARG A 84 22.14 -1.60 -1.46
CA ARG A 84 22.48 -0.21 -1.73
C ARG A 84 21.52 0.75 -1.06
N ARG A 85 22.08 1.85 -0.57
CA ARG A 85 21.35 2.98 -0.01
C ARG A 85 21.93 4.29 -0.51
N VAL A 86 21.08 5.19 -1.00
CA VAL A 86 21.49 6.50 -1.51
C VAL A 86 20.49 7.56 -1.06
N SER A 87 21.01 8.68 -0.54
CA SER A 87 20.18 9.83 -0.18
C SER A 87 19.58 10.49 -1.44
N THR A 88 18.27 10.74 -1.43
CA THR A 88 17.59 11.47 -2.49
C THR A 88 17.97 12.95 -2.53
N LEU A 89 18.47 13.50 -1.41
CA LEU A 89 19.00 14.88 -1.35
C LEU A 89 20.21 15.11 -2.25
N ARG A 90 20.84 14.04 -2.72
CA ARG A 90 21.92 14.12 -3.71
C ARG A 90 21.43 14.60 -5.08
N PHE A 91 20.15 14.33 -5.41
CA PHE A 91 19.58 14.65 -6.70
C PHE A 91 18.84 15.98 -6.68
N GLU A 92 18.07 16.21 -5.63
CA GLU A 92 17.30 17.43 -5.46
C GLU A 92 17.12 17.76 -3.98
N THR A 93 17.28 19.03 -3.61
CA THR A 93 17.25 19.51 -2.22
C THR A 93 16.02 20.35 -1.89
N THR A 94 15.00 20.36 -2.76
CA THR A 94 13.81 21.18 -2.55
C THR A 94 12.99 20.72 -1.37
N GLU A 95 12.43 21.67 -0.61
CA GLU A 95 11.56 21.43 0.56
C GLU A 95 10.28 20.62 0.25
N THR A 96 9.98 20.46 -1.05
CA THR A 96 8.83 19.64 -1.50
C THR A 96 9.01 18.15 -1.25
N THR A 97 10.20 17.69 -0.92
CA THR A 97 10.46 16.31 -0.49
C THR A 97 10.16 16.10 0.99
N LEU A 98 8.95 16.26 1.39
CA LEU A 98 8.53 15.93 2.77
C LEU A 98 8.76 14.46 3.12
N ARG A 99 8.98 13.62 2.10
CA ARG A 99 9.28 12.19 2.26
C ARG A 99 10.18 11.77 1.12
N GLY A 100 11.02 10.79 1.35
CA GLY A 100 11.82 10.15 0.31
C GLY A 100 10.96 9.52 -0.77
N SER A 101 11.56 8.89 -1.75
CA SER A 101 10.80 8.14 -2.74
C SER A 101 10.03 7.01 -2.08
N THR A 102 8.70 7.08 -2.12
CA THR A 102 7.84 6.02 -1.58
C THR A 102 7.56 4.94 -2.61
N HIS A 103 7.64 5.27 -3.90
CA HIS A 103 7.38 4.38 -5.02
C HIS A 103 8.33 4.63 -6.19
N LEU A 104 8.50 3.59 -7.01
CA LEU A 104 9.18 3.66 -8.29
C LEU A 104 8.51 2.70 -9.29
N VAL A 105 8.90 2.81 -10.55
CA VAL A 105 8.63 1.78 -11.55
C VAL A 105 9.94 1.31 -12.18
N TRP A 106 10.05 0.01 -12.42
CA TRP A 106 11.13 -0.57 -13.19
C TRP A 106 10.81 -0.46 -14.69
N LEU A 107 11.73 0.09 -15.47
CA LEU A 107 11.65 0.03 -16.93
C LEU A 107 12.21 -1.28 -17.47
N ASP A 108 13.28 -1.74 -16.86
CA ASP A 108 13.94 -3.04 -17.05
C ASP A 108 14.60 -3.46 -15.71
N SER A 109 15.50 -4.46 -15.72
CA SER A 109 16.15 -4.94 -14.49
C SER A 109 17.21 -4.01 -13.90
N ARG A 110 17.53 -2.91 -14.58
CA ARG A 110 18.56 -1.94 -14.16
C ARG A 110 18.05 -0.51 -14.08
N THR A 111 17.04 -0.20 -14.85
CA THR A 111 16.56 1.17 -15.01
C THR A 111 15.25 1.37 -14.27
N ILE A 112 15.20 2.41 -13.47
CA ILE A 112 13.99 2.81 -12.71
C ILE A 112 13.57 4.23 -13.08
N VAL A 113 12.29 4.53 -12.86
CA VAL A 113 11.77 5.89 -12.79
C VAL A 113 11.14 6.11 -11.42
N THR A 114 11.53 7.20 -10.76
CA THR A 114 11.09 7.53 -9.40
C THR A 114 10.94 9.03 -9.22
N PRO A 115 9.96 9.51 -8.44
CA PRO A 115 9.87 10.92 -8.10
C PRO A 115 10.87 11.27 -7.00
N ILE A 116 11.63 12.32 -7.20
CA ILE A 116 12.53 12.92 -6.21
C ILE A 116 12.30 14.42 -6.25
N GLY A 117 11.96 15.03 -5.13
CA GLY A 117 11.64 16.43 -5.09
C GLY A 117 10.45 16.76 -6.00
N ALA A 118 10.63 17.74 -6.87
CA ALA A 118 9.60 18.18 -7.82
C ALA A 118 9.59 17.39 -9.15
N HIS A 119 10.56 16.51 -9.37
CA HIS A 119 10.77 15.89 -10.68
C HIS A 119 10.79 14.37 -10.65
N PHE A 120 10.50 13.77 -11.79
CA PHE A 120 10.85 12.39 -12.07
C PHE A 120 12.29 12.26 -12.52
N TYR A 121 12.94 11.22 -12.00
CA TYR A 121 14.29 10.84 -12.39
C TYR A 121 14.30 9.45 -12.98
N ARG A 122 15.04 9.28 -14.06
CA ARG A 122 15.47 7.98 -14.59
C ARG A 122 16.84 7.67 -14.02
N LEU A 123 16.99 6.53 -13.37
CA LEU A 123 18.22 6.12 -12.69
C LEU A 123 18.63 4.72 -13.13
N ASP A 124 19.93 4.51 -13.32
CA ASP A 124 20.54 3.19 -13.42
C ASP A 124 20.87 2.70 -12.00
N VAL A 125 20.28 1.57 -11.56
CA VAL A 125 20.49 1.06 -10.19
C VAL A 125 21.90 0.53 -9.95
N ASP A 126 22.66 0.20 -11.00
CA ASP A 126 24.07 -0.17 -10.90
C ASP A 126 24.97 1.05 -10.78
N ASP A 127 24.54 2.20 -11.31
CA ASP A 127 25.28 3.47 -11.26
C ASP A 127 24.34 4.65 -10.98
N LEU A 128 23.92 4.80 -9.73
CA LEU A 128 23.06 5.90 -9.28
C LEU A 128 23.72 7.30 -9.40
N SER A 129 24.98 7.39 -9.84
CA SER A 129 25.60 8.66 -10.19
C SER A 129 25.07 9.23 -11.52
N ARG A 130 24.53 8.36 -12.37
CA ARG A 130 23.91 8.71 -13.65
C ARG A 130 22.41 8.89 -13.45
N ALA A 131 22.00 10.13 -13.19
CA ALA A 131 20.62 10.50 -13.02
C ALA A 131 20.19 11.41 -14.17
N GLU A 132 19.14 11.01 -14.88
CA GLU A 132 18.49 11.85 -15.88
C GLU A 132 17.22 12.43 -15.27
N ARG A 133 17.14 13.75 -15.16
CA ARG A 133 15.90 14.43 -14.77
C ARG A 133 14.97 14.48 -15.97
N LEU A 134 13.79 13.87 -15.84
CA LEU A 134 12.83 13.74 -16.94
C LEU A 134 11.87 14.93 -17.00
N ALA A 135 11.01 15.08 -15.99
CA ALA A 135 9.92 16.04 -16.02
C ALA A 135 9.48 16.41 -14.60
N GLU A 136 8.85 17.57 -14.45
CA GLU A 136 8.12 17.94 -13.24
C GLU A 136 6.84 17.11 -13.11
N HIS A 137 6.53 16.59 -11.91
CA HIS A 137 5.39 15.67 -11.73
C HIS A 137 4.01 16.35 -11.65
N ARG A 138 3.92 17.64 -11.46
CA ARG A 138 2.70 18.50 -11.46
C ARG A 138 1.59 18.12 -10.44
N VAL A 139 1.82 17.13 -9.59
CA VAL A 139 0.91 16.77 -8.49
C VAL A 139 1.53 17.13 -7.15
N GLN A 140 0.76 17.11 -6.06
CA GLN A 140 1.29 17.54 -4.76
C GLN A 140 2.44 16.65 -4.28
N LEU A 141 2.18 15.37 -4.05
CA LEU A 141 3.16 14.38 -3.60
C LEU A 141 2.89 13.08 -4.36
N PRO A 142 3.69 12.74 -5.39
CA PRO A 142 3.48 11.52 -6.17
C PRO A 142 3.50 10.27 -5.30
N HIS A 143 2.55 9.38 -5.57
CA HIS A 143 2.37 8.17 -4.80
C HIS A 143 1.82 7.04 -5.68
N GLY A 144 1.95 5.78 -5.26
CA GLY A 144 1.32 4.64 -5.90
C GLY A 144 1.58 4.53 -7.40
N MET A 145 2.84 4.35 -7.82
CA MET A 145 3.21 4.36 -9.23
C MET A 145 3.06 3.01 -9.91
N LYS A 146 2.55 3.00 -11.13
CA LYS A 146 2.47 1.81 -11.99
C LYS A 146 2.78 2.16 -13.45
N ARG A 147 3.40 1.21 -14.17
CA ARG A 147 3.66 1.32 -15.60
C ARG A 147 2.51 0.70 -16.39
N SER A 148 2.06 1.36 -17.46
CA SER A 148 0.98 0.87 -18.33
C SER A 148 1.38 -0.37 -19.12
N ALA A 149 0.39 -1.05 -19.73
CA ALA A 149 0.61 -2.29 -20.48
C ALA A 149 1.54 -2.10 -21.69
N SER A 150 1.43 -0.99 -22.44
CA SER A 150 2.36 -0.65 -23.52
C SER A 150 3.76 -0.36 -23.03
N GLY A 151 3.92 -0.09 -21.73
CA GLY A 151 5.17 0.39 -21.14
C GLY A 151 5.49 1.85 -21.39
N ARG A 152 4.63 2.59 -22.12
CA ARG A 152 4.83 3.99 -22.47
C ARG A 152 4.50 4.93 -21.32
N TYR A 153 3.41 4.67 -20.58
CA TYR A 153 2.93 5.58 -19.55
C TYR A 153 3.30 5.09 -18.14
N VAL A 154 3.66 6.04 -17.27
CA VAL A 154 3.72 5.83 -15.83
C VAL A 154 2.56 6.59 -15.21
N CYS A 155 1.63 5.84 -14.59
CA CYS A 155 0.48 6.38 -13.89
C CYS A 155 0.77 6.45 -12.41
N TYR A 156 0.39 7.54 -11.75
CA TYR A 156 0.70 7.74 -10.33
C TYR A 156 -0.41 8.50 -9.61
N GLY A 157 -0.64 8.11 -8.37
CA GLY A 157 -1.51 8.80 -7.43
C GLY A 157 -0.84 10.02 -6.82
N ALA A 158 -1.57 10.71 -5.95
CA ALA A 158 -1.06 11.84 -5.20
C ALA A 158 -1.50 11.76 -3.74
N MET A 159 -0.59 12.08 -2.82
CA MET A 159 -0.86 12.20 -1.38
C MET A 159 -1.20 13.63 -0.99
N ASP A 160 -1.96 13.74 0.08
CA ASP A 160 -2.26 15.00 0.75
C ASP A 160 -0.98 15.68 1.24
N HIS A 161 -0.90 16.97 1.05
CA HIS A 161 0.20 17.76 1.53
C HIS A 161 -0.10 18.32 2.92
N PRO A 162 0.83 18.25 3.89
CA PRO A 162 0.59 18.68 5.26
C PRO A 162 0.07 20.10 5.43
N THR A 163 0.44 20.99 4.52
CA THR A 163 0.08 22.42 4.59
C THR A 163 -0.82 22.89 3.44
N ARG A 164 -0.90 22.15 2.33
CA ARG A 164 -1.72 22.49 1.16
C ARG A 164 -3.06 21.75 1.10
N GLY A 165 -3.23 20.74 1.97
CA GLY A 165 -4.47 19.96 2.06
C GLY A 165 -4.58 18.81 1.07
N GLU A 166 -5.81 18.41 0.76
CA GLU A 166 -6.14 17.26 -0.08
C GLU A 166 -5.55 17.36 -1.48
N ALA A 167 -4.94 16.27 -1.94
CA ALA A 167 -4.46 16.11 -3.31
C ALA A 167 -5.54 15.46 -4.18
N ARG A 168 -6.47 16.24 -4.68
CA ARG A 168 -7.57 15.75 -5.52
C ARG A 168 -7.14 15.58 -6.97
N GLU A 169 -6.10 14.78 -7.17
CA GLU A 169 -5.47 14.64 -8.47
C GLU A 169 -4.72 13.30 -8.59
N VAL A 170 -4.49 12.90 -9.82
CA VAL A 170 -3.54 11.86 -10.22
C VAL A 170 -2.74 12.35 -11.40
N GLY A 171 -1.68 11.64 -11.76
CA GLY A 171 -0.84 12.05 -12.86
C GLY A 171 -0.45 10.94 -13.83
N ILE A 172 -0.01 11.34 -14.99
CA ILE A 172 0.57 10.48 -16.03
C ILE A 172 1.86 11.11 -16.50
N LEU A 173 2.92 10.31 -16.58
CA LEU A 173 4.16 10.62 -17.28
C LEU A 173 4.20 9.79 -18.56
N ASP A 174 4.32 10.43 -19.71
CA ASP A 174 4.62 9.79 -20.98
C ASP A 174 6.14 9.63 -21.12
N LEU A 175 6.62 8.39 -21.12
CA LEU A 175 8.06 8.10 -21.16
C LEU A 175 8.69 8.35 -22.54
N GLU A 176 7.89 8.44 -23.61
CA GLU A 176 8.38 8.73 -24.97
C GLU A 176 8.58 10.24 -25.17
N THR A 177 7.64 11.04 -24.69
CA THR A 177 7.69 12.50 -24.90
C THR A 177 8.31 13.26 -23.72
N GLY A 178 8.36 12.64 -22.53
CA GLY A 178 8.72 13.29 -21.28
C GLY A 178 7.63 14.21 -20.73
N GLU A 179 6.44 14.23 -21.32
CA GLU A 179 5.35 15.08 -20.87
C GLU A 179 4.65 14.50 -19.64
N THR A 180 4.26 15.38 -18.72
CA THR A 180 3.41 15.03 -17.57
C THR A 180 2.04 15.65 -17.71
N ARG A 181 1.01 14.91 -17.33
CA ARG A 181 -0.36 15.39 -17.24
C ARG A 181 -0.88 15.22 -15.82
N ARG A 182 -1.58 16.22 -15.35
CA ARG A 182 -2.37 16.19 -14.13
C ARG A 182 -3.84 16.00 -14.49
N ILE A 183 -4.54 15.15 -13.75
CA ILE A 183 -5.96 14.84 -13.90
C ILE A 183 -6.63 15.15 -12.57
N ASP A 184 -7.54 16.11 -12.56
CA ASP A 184 -8.28 16.48 -11.36
C ASP A 184 -9.39 15.44 -11.08
N LEU A 185 -9.52 15.05 -9.82
CA LEU A 185 -10.51 14.10 -9.32
C LEU A 185 -11.33 14.72 -8.17
N PRO A 186 -12.52 14.22 -7.89
CA PRO A 186 -13.34 14.74 -6.80
C PRO A 186 -12.85 14.37 -5.40
N THR A 187 -11.83 13.51 -5.31
CA THR A 187 -11.28 13.00 -4.04
C THR A 187 -9.81 12.64 -4.19
N THR A 188 -9.11 12.47 -3.07
CA THR A 188 -7.73 12.02 -3.04
C THR A 188 -7.62 10.57 -3.46
N CYS A 189 -6.67 10.27 -4.35
CA CYS A 189 -6.34 8.91 -4.82
C CYS A 189 -4.83 8.67 -4.68
N TRP A 190 -4.44 7.88 -3.68
CA TRP A 190 -3.03 7.60 -3.42
C TRP A 190 -2.51 6.44 -4.26
N HIS A 191 -3.36 5.45 -4.55
CA HIS A 191 -2.95 4.18 -5.14
C HIS A 191 -3.53 4.02 -6.54
N VAL A 192 -2.72 3.44 -7.41
CA VAL A 192 -3.11 3.16 -8.79
C VAL A 192 -2.73 1.72 -9.16
N ALA A 193 -3.51 1.15 -10.06
CA ALA A 193 -3.19 -0.10 -10.74
C ALA A 193 -3.36 0.08 -12.25
N CYS A 194 -2.58 -0.64 -13.05
CA CYS A 194 -2.71 -0.59 -14.51
C CYS A 194 -3.35 -1.87 -15.02
N HIS A 195 -4.19 -1.73 -16.04
CA HIS A 195 -4.77 -2.85 -16.75
C HIS A 195 -3.66 -3.72 -17.37
N PRO A 196 -3.74 -5.05 -17.29
CA PRO A 196 -2.64 -5.92 -17.73
C PRO A 196 -2.37 -5.88 -19.24
N SER A 197 -3.35 -5.48 -20.08
CA SER A 197 -3.23 -5.52 -21.54
C SER A 197 -3.70 -4.24 -22.28
N LYS A 198 -4.17 -3.23 -21.55
CA LYS A 198 -4.65 -1.95 -22.12
C LYS A 198 -3.97 -0.79 -21.41
N ASP A 199 -3.81 0.34 -22.08
CA ASP A 199 -3.32 1.57 -21.47
C ASP A 199 -4.43 2.28 -20.67
N LEU A 200 -5.09 1.52 -19.81
CA LEU A 200 -6.02 1.99 -18.79
C LEU A 200 -5.38 1.87 -17.43
N PHE A 201 -5.66 2.81 -16.55
CA PHE A 201 -5.30 2.68 -15.16
C PHE A 201 -6.47 3.00 -14.23
N TYR A 202 -6.39 2.47 -13.02
CA TYR A 202 -7.42 2.57 -12.00
C TYR A 202 -6.84 3.31 -10.81
N ALA A 203 -7.45 4.44 -10.45
CA ALA A 203 -7.09 5.20 -9.27
C ALA A 203 -8.13 4.91 -8.18
N ILE A 204 -7.67 4.47 -7.01
CA ILE A 204 -8.55 4.22 -5.87
C ILE A 204 -8.40 5.32 -4.82
N SER A 205 -9.52 5.77 -4.28
CA SER A 205 -9.49 6.79 -3.25
C SER A 205 -8.90 6.24 -1.96
N PHE A 206 -8.08 7.07 -1.33
CA PHE A 206 -7.64 6.89 0.03
C PHE A 206 -8.03 8.15 0.79
N ARG A 207 -9.22 8.12 1.37
CA ARG A 207 -9.79 9.31 1.98
C ARG A 207 -9.38 9.40 3.43
N VAL A 208 -8.46 10.31 3.70
CA VAL A 208 -8.12 10.79 5.04
C VAL A 208 -8.75 12.16 5.19
N LEU A 209 -9.30 12.50 6.35
CA LEU A 209 -9.84 13.84 6.56
C LEU A 209 -8.77 14.90 6.33
N PRO A 210 -9.17 16.11 5.86
CA PRO A 210 -8.25 17.19 5.60
C PRO A 210 -7.33 17.45 6.80
N GLN A 211 -6.06 17.61 6.53
CA GLN A 211 -5.10 17.94 7.55
C GLN A 211 -5.43 19.31 8.15
N GLY A 212 -5.47 19.39 9.46
CA GLY A 212 -5.87 20.59 10.21
C GLY A 212 -7.15 20.40 11.02
N GLU A 213 -8.00 19.47 10.67
CA GLU A 213 -9.09 19.04 11.54
C GLU A 213 -8.53 18.08 12.59
N ARG A 214 -8.06 18.63 13.68
CA ARG A 214 -7.49 17.86 14.82
C ARG A 214 -8.51 16.96 15.52
N ASP A 215 -9.79 17.14 15.24
CA ASP A 215 -10.89 16.30 15.74
C ASP A 215 -11.23 15.16 14.80
N TYR A 216 -10.23 14.65 14.12
CA TYR A 216 -10.31 13.48 13.30
C TYR A 216 -10.75 12.27 14.12
N HIS A 217 -11.95 11.81 13.86
CA HIS A 217 -12.50 10.61 14.48
C HIS A 217 -12.63 9.51 13.42
N GLU A 218 -11.98 8.40 13.64
CA GLU A 218 -12.02 7.24 12.74
C GLU A 218 -13.47 6.84 12.36
N TRP A 219 -14.42 7.02 13.25
CA TRP A 219 -15.83 6.73 12.97
C TRP A 219 -16.46 7.64 11.91
N ALA A 220 -15.97 8.86 11.71
CA ALA A 220 -16.47 9.78 10.69
C ALA A 220 -16.13 9.26 9.28
N MET A 221 -15.04 8.54 9.14
CA MET A 221 -14.61 7.97 7.86
C MET A 221 -15.58 6.92 7.32
N ALA A 222 -16.31 6.24 8.21
CA ALA A 222 -17.33 5.26 7.80
C ALA A 222 -18.50 5.87 7.02
N PHE A 223 -18.65 7.19 7.03
CA PHE A 223 -19.68 7.92 6.27
C PHE A 223 -19.14 8.55 4.99
N LEU A 224 -17.83 8.50 4.76
CA LEU A 224 -17.24 9.00 3.53
C LEU A 224 -17.49 8.01 2.39
N LYS A 225 -17.74 8.54 1.20
CA LYS A 225 -17.78 7.73 -0.01
C LYS A 225 -16.37 7.51 -0.51
N GLU A 226 -16.04 6.28 -0.81
CA GLU A 226 -14.84 5.90 -1.51
C GLU A 226 -15.13 5.65 -2.99
N TYR A 227 -14.10 5.81 -3.81
CA TYR A 227 -14.22 5.75 -5.26
C TYR A 227 -13.11 4.89 -5.86
N ALA A 228 -13.41 4.34 -7.03
CA ALA A 228 -12.42 3.86 -7.98
C ALA A 228 -12.71 4.50 -9.34
N PHE A 229 -11.69 5.03 -9.98
CA PHE A 229 -11.78 5.68 -11.29
C PHE A 229 -11.04 4.86 -12.32
N GLU A 230 -11.66 4.60 -13.48
CA GLU A 230 -10.98 4.08 -14.65
C GLU A 230 -10.58 5.25 -15.54
N ILE A 231 -9.31 5.31 -15.90
CA ILE A 231 -8.71 6.44 -16.61
C ILE A 231 -7.93 5.92 -17.82
N ASP A 232 -8.18 6.51 -18.98
CA ASP A 232 -7.42 6.25 -20.19
C ASP A 232 -6.07 6.97 -20.15
N ALA A 233 -4.97 6.22 -20.22
CA ALA A 233 -3.61 6.78 -20.05
C ALA A 233 -3.20 7.67 -21.24
N ALA A 234 -3.71 7.39 -22.43
CA ALA A 234 -3.35 8.16 -23.62
C ALA A 234 -4.04 9.53 -23.67
N SER A 235 -5.33 9.60 -23.34
CA SER A 235 -6.09 10.86 -23.33
C SER A 235 -6.03 11.58 -21.98
N GLY A 236 -5.83 10.86 -20.87
CA GLY A 236 -5.97 11.38 -19.52
C GLY A 236 -7.42 11.57 -19.07
N GLN A 237 -8.38 10.99 -19.77
CA GLN A 237 -9.78 11.15 -19.41
C GLN A 237 -10.26 10.08 -18.45
N VAL A 238 -11.09 10.49 -17.48
CA VAL A 238 -11.85 9.57 -16.64
C VAL A 238 -12.95 8.95 -17.50
N VAL A 239 -12.87 7.64 -17.73
CA VAL A 239 -13.82 6.88 -18.55
C VAL A 239 -15.08 6.60 -17.75
N ARG A 240 -14.93 6.16 -16.52
CA ARG A 240 -16.04 5.85 -15.60
C ARG A 240 -15.53 5.77 -14.16
N HIS A 241 -16.45 5.68 -13.22
CA HIS A 241 -16.12 5.50 -11.81
C HIS A 241 -17.10 4.55 -11.12
N TRP A 242 -16.60 3.94 -10.06
CA TRP A 242 -17.36 3.19 -9.07
C TRP A 242 -17.35 3.96 -7.75
N SER A 243 -18.39 3.83 -6.93
CA SER A 243 -18.40 4.39 -5.59
C SER A 243 -19.07 3.45 -4.59
N THR A 244 -18.65 3.57 -3.33
CA THR A 244 -19.26 2.84 -2.24
C THR A 244 -20.73 3.20 -2.06
N SER A 245 -21.52 2.20 -1.61
CA SER A 245 -22.89 2.35 -1.17
C SER A 245 -23.03 1.94 0.29
N ARG A 246 -24.24 2.05 0.85
CA ARG A 246 -24.52 1.57 2.21
C ARG A 246 -24.28 0.06 2.37
N GLU A 247 -24.41 -0.69 1.31
CA GLU A 247 -24.24 -2.14 1.26
C GLU A 247 -22.79 -2.58 1.05
N THR A 248 -21.92 -1.64 0.71
CA THR A 248 -20.52 -1.91 0.42
C THR A 248 -19.64 -1.19 1.43
N PRO A 249 -19.30 -1.82 2.56
CA PRO A 249 -18.36 -1.23 3.50
C PRO A 249 -16.95 -1.28 2.88
N ALA A 250 -16.53 -0.17 2.29
CA ALA A 250 -15.20 0.00 1.74
C ALA A 250 -14.72 1.39 2.18
N HIS A 251 -13.81 1.40 3.13
CA HIS A 251 -13.26 2.62 3.69
C HIS A 251 -11.76 2.52 3.76
N ILE A 252 -11.07 3.55 3.30
CA ILE A 252 -9.61 3.62 3.24
C ILE A 252 -9.05 2.49 2.38
N ASN A 253 -9.10 2.69 1.07
CA ASN A 253 -8.56 1.73 0.11
C ASN A 253 -7.03 1.77 0.14
N SER A 254 -6.38 0.72 0.62
CA SER A 254 -4.95 0.77 0.95
C SER A 254 -4.03 0.10 -0.07
N ASP A 255 -4.45 -0.96 -0.73
CA ASP A 255 -3.67 -1.59 -1.81
C ASP A 255 -4.59 -2.08 -2.91
N VAL A 256 -4.06 -2.24 -4.12
CA VAL A 256 -4.85 -2.56 -5.32
C VAL A 256 -4.10 -3.48 -6.26
N THR A 257 -4.81 -4.48 -6.77
CA THR A 257 -4.36 -5.40 -7.81
C THR A 257 -5.47 -5.65 -8.81
N LEU A 258 -5.18 -6.31 -9.92
CA LEU A 258 -6.16 -6.64 -10.95
C LEU A 258 -6.07 -8.10 -11.37
N SER A 259 -7.23 -8.67 -11.70
CA SER A 259 -7.33 -9.81 -12.60
C SER A 259 -7.72 -9.32 -14.00
N ASP A 260 -7.91 -10.26 -14.92
CA ASP A 260 -8.47 -9.95 -16.25
C ASP A 260 -9.93 -9.45 -16.19
N GLN A 261 -10.63 -9.72 -15.07
CA GLN A 261 -12.07 -9.48 -14.92
C GLN A 261 -12.42 -8.53 -13.77
N GLU A 262 -11.55 -8.36 -12.78
CA GLU A 262 -11.89 -7.63 -11.57
C GLU A 262 -10.77 -6.68 -11.13
N LEU A 263 -11.17 -5.48 -10.71
CA LEU A 263 -10.38 -4.59 -9.89
C LEU A 263 -10.51 -5.03 -8.44
N ILE A 264 -9.40 -5.37 -7.80
CA ILE A 264 -9.35 -5.94 -6.45
C ILE A 264 -8.60 -4.97 -5.55
N PHE A 265 -9.21 -4.53 -4.46
CA PHE A 265 -8.55 -3.66 -3.50
C PHE A 265 -8.95 -3.96 -2.07
N CYS A 266 -8.00 -3.84 -1.17
CA CYS A 266 -8.25 -4.02 0.25
C CYS A 266 -8.57 -2.69 0.93
N ASN A 267 -9.36 -2.80 1.99
CA ASN A 267 -9.90 -1.66 2.71
C ASN A 267 -9.42 -1.67 4.15
N GLY A 268 -8.58 -0.72 4.48
CA GLY A 268 -8.04 -0.57 5.80
C GLY A 268 -9.09 -0.36 6.87
N GLY A 269 -10.01 0.53 6.64
CA GLY A 269 -11.02 0.90 7.64
C GLY A 269 -12.14 -0.11 7.83
N SER A 270 -12.46 -0.92 6.83
CA SER A 270 -13.54 -1.91 6.92
C SER A 270 -13.06 -3.35 7.02
N GLN A 271 -11.76 -3.59 6.90
CA GLN A 271 -11.15 -4.93 6.90
C GLN A 271 -11.81 -5.88 5.89
N THR A 272 -12.02 -5.38 4.70
CA THR A 272 -12.61 -6.11 3.60
C THR A 272 -11.72 -6.04 2.37
N VAL A 273 -11.82 -7.05 1.51
CA VAL A 273 -11.32 -6.97 0.14
C VAL A 273 -12.53 -6.84 -0.78
N VAL A 274 -12.56 -5.79 -1.57
CA VAL A 274 -13.64 -5.52 -2.54
C VAL A 274 -13.16 -5.88 -3.94
N MET A 275 -14.00 -6.54 -4.68
CA MET A 275 -13.78 -6.91 -6.08
C MET A 275 -14.86 -6.26 -6.93
N VAL A 276 -14.42 -5.45 -7.88
CA VAL A 276 -15.29 -4.71 -8.80
C VAL A 276 -15.12 -5.28 -10.19
N ASP A 277 -16.19 -5.73 -10.80
CA ASP A 277 -16.21 -6.26 -12.16
C ASP A 277 -15.75 -5.22 -13.16
N LEU A 278 -14.76 -5.52 -13.99
CA LEU A 278 -14.16 -4.58 -14.95
C LEU A 278 -15.03 -4.33 -16.19
N GLU A 279 -15.99 -5.19 -16.51
CA GLU A 279 -16.88 -4.99 -17.64
C GLU A 279 -17.98 -3.98 -17.28
N THR A 280 -18.68 -4.24 -16.18
CA THR A 280 -19.81 -3.40 -15.72
C THR A 280 -19.36 -2.23 -14.86
N PHE A 281 -18.18 -2.32 -14.27
CA PHE A 281 -17.64 -1.41 -13.27
C PHE A 281 -18.58 -1.22 -12.08
N ALA A 282 -19.15 -2.31 -11.62
CA ALA A 282 -20.04 -2.38 -10.48
C ALA A 282 -19.45 -3.32 -9.41
N LYS A 283 -19.91 -3.15 -8.17
CA LYS A 283 -19.52 -4.06 -7.11
C LYS A 283 -19.90 -5.48 -7.47
N HIS A 284 -18.99 -6.39 -7.30
CA HIS A 284 -19.19 -7.79 -7.56
C HIS A 284 -19.29 -8.61 -6.29
N ARG A 285 -18.28 -8.53 -5.40
CA ARG A 285 -18.23 -9.31 -4.16
C ARG A 285 -17.27 -8.72 -3.12
N ILE A 286 -17.36 -9.23 -1.91
CA ILE A 286 -16.52 -8.83 -0.77
C ILE A 286 -15.99 -10.08 -0.07
N ILE A 287 -14.71 -10.08 0.27
CA ILE A 287 -14.12 -10.96 1.28
C ILE A 287 -14.06 -10.16 2.58
N ASP A 288 -14.65 -10.70 3.65
CA ASP A 288 -14.71 -10.06 4.97
C ASP A 288 -13.70 -10.70 5.91
N GLU A 289 -12.68 -9.92 6.32
CA GLU A 289 -11.67 -10.32 7.31
C GLU A 289 -11.92 -9.70 8.70
N ARG A 290 -13.06 -9.05 8.90
CA ARG A 290 -13.33 -8.44 10.19
C ARG A 290 -13.35 -9.49 11.30
N PRO A 291 -12.67 -9.22 12.44
CA PRO A 291 -12.76 -10.08 13.60
C PRO A 291 -14.20 -10.10 14.09
N ASP A 292 -14.62 -11.19 14.68
CA ASP A 292 -15.93 -11.24 15.34
C ASP A 292 -15.95 -10.36 16.63
N LEU A 293 -17.13 -10.22 17.23
CA LEU A 293 -17.28 -9.39 18.42
C LEU A 293 -16.47 -9.94 19.61
N VAL A 294 -16.33 -11.26 19.72
CA VAL A 294 -15.58 -11.92 20.80
C VAL A 294 -14.09 -11.63 20.64
N GLU A 295 -13.55 -11.77 19.43
CA GLU A 295 -12.18 -11.44 19.11
C GLU A 295 -11.88 -9.95 19.34
N THR A 296 -12.83 -9.06 19.00
CA THR A 296 -12.70 -7.61 19.22
C THR A 296 -12.68 -7.29 20.72
N LEU A 297 -13.53 -7.90 21.52
CA LEU A 297 -13.57 -7.69 22.97
C LEU A 297 -12.40 -8.34 23.70
N ALA A 298 -11.78 -9.38 23.13
CA ALA A 298 -10.58 -10.00 23.67
C ALA A 298 -9.31 -9.11 23.52
N ARG A 299 -9.42 -7.95 22.85
CA ARG A 299 -8.32 -6.97 22.65
C ARG A 299 -8.45 -5.72 23.51
N PRO A 300 -8.60 -5.85 24.86
CA PRO A 300 -8.93 -4.72 25.72
C PRO A 300 -7.88 -3.60 25.71
N ARG A 301 -6.61 -3.91 25.40
CA ARG A 301 -5.53 -2.91 25.38
C ARG A 301 -5.71 -1.90 24.24
N GLN A 302 -6.08 -2.32 23.04
CA GLN A 302 -6.25 -1.42 21.90
C GLN A 302 -7.42 -0.46 22.09
N VAL A 303 -8.57 -1.00 22.51
CA VAL A 303 -9.75 -0.16 22.79
C VAL A 303 -9.47 0.78 23.95
N ALA A 304 -8.81 0.33 25.01
CA ALA A 304 -8.43 1.18 26.14
C ALA A 304 -7.48 2.28 25.72
N THR A 305 -6.42 1.98 24.97
CA THR A 305 -5.47 2.99 24.50
C THR A 305 -6.15 4.03 23.64
N GLN A 306 -6.97 3.63 22.68
CA GLN A 306 -7.72 4.55 21.83
C GLN A 306 -8.68 5.45 22.61
N VAL A 307 -9.39 4.88 23.59
CA VAL A 307 -10.30 5.63 24.47
C VAL A 307 -9.53 6.59 25.36
N PHE A 308 -8.39 6.18 25.92
CA PHE A 308 -7.52 7.06 26.73
C PHE A 308 -6.91 8.18 25.91
N ASP A 309 -6.45 7.90 24.70
CA ASP A 309 -5.93 8.92 23.78
C ASP A 309 -7.01 9.91 23.37
N ALA A 310 -8.22 9.42 23.11
CA ALA A 310 -9.36 10.28 22.82
C ALA A 310 -9.74 11.15 24.03
N PHE A 311 -9.66 10.61 25.24
CA PHE A 311 -9.87 11.35 26.48
C PHE A 311 -8.81 12.43 26.70
N ALA A 312 -7.53 12.08 26.52
CA ALA A 312 -6.44 13.04 26.66
C ALA A 312 -6.52 14.21 25.67
N ARG A 313 -7.04 13.95 24.47
CA ARG A 313 -7.18 14.96 23.41
C ARG A 313 -8.44 15.83 23.54
N GLY A 314 -9.53 15.31 24.05
CA GLY A 314 -10.83 16.01 24.01
C GLY A 314 -11.76 15.73 25.19
N GLY A 315 -11.27 15.09 26.27
CA GLY A 315 -12.04 14.83 27.48
C GLY A 315 -13.12 13.76 27.33
N VAL A 316 -14.05 13.76 28.29
CA VAL A 316 -15.09 12.71 28.41
C VAL A 316 -16.00 12.62 27.19
N TYR A 317 -16.38 13.75 26.61
CA TYR A 317 -17.25 13.77 25.43
C TYR A 317 -16.59 13.12 24.21
N THR A 318 -15.35 13.47 23.96
CA THR A 318 -14.57 12.91 22.83
C THR A 318 -14.33 11.41 23.03
N SER A 319 -13.99 11.00 24.26
CA SER A 319 -13.81 9.61 24.60
C SER A 319 -15.11 8.78 24.42
N ALA A 320 -16.23 9.29 24.92
CA ALA A 320 -17.54 8.64 24.74
C ALA A 320 -17.94 8.56 23.27
N ARG A 321 -17.75 9.64 22.52
CA ARG A 321 -18.04 9.68 21.09
C ARG A 321 -17.18 8.69 20.30
N HIS A 322 -15.90 8.59 20.63
CA HIS A 322 -14.99 7.62 20.03
C HIS A 322 -15.43 6.19 20.35
N PHE A 323 -15.72 5.89 21.61
CA PHE A 323 -16.18 4.57 22.04
C PHE A 323 -17.49 4.14 21.34
N PHE A 324 -18.51 5.02 21.34
CA PHE A 324 -19.76 4.72 20.64
C PHE A 324 -19.61 4.69 19.13
N GLY A 325 -18.74 5.50 18.57
CA GLY A 325 -18.35 5.44 17.15
C GLY A 325 -17.74 4.10 16.80
N ALA A 326 -16.76 3.65 17.57
CA ALA A 326 -16.10 2.36 17.38
C ALA A 326 -17.07 1.19 17.49
N LEU A 327 -18.01 1.22 18.45
CA LEU A 327 -19.05 0.22 18.58
C LEU A 327 -20.02 0.20 17.39
N ARG A 328 -20.42 1.38 16.90
CA ARG A 328 -21.39 1.53 15.80
C ARG A 328 -20.78 1.13 14.46
N VAL A 329 -19.53 1.48 14.23
CA VAL A 329 -18.80 1.18 13.00
C VAL A 329 -18.17 -0.21 13.05
N SER A 330 -18.38 -0.92 14.12
CA SER A 330 -17.84 -2.22 14.48
C SER A 330 -16.46 -2.48 13.88
N ARG A 331 -15.42 -2.25 14.69
CA ARG A 331 -14.07 -2.72 14.36
C ARG A 331 -13.28 -1.83 13.40
N PHE A 332 -13.72 -0.59 13.22
CA PHE A 332 -12.98 0.38 12.45
C PHE A 332 -11.78 0.90 13.25
N SER A 333 -10.58 0.67 12.73
CA SER A 333 -9.34 1.26 13.21
C SER A 333 -8.30 1.30 12.09
N LEU A 334 -7.63 2.42 11.91
CA LEU A 334 -6.47 2.50 11.02
C LEU A 334 -5.35 1.54 11.42
N LEU A 335 -5.31 1.16 12.71
CA LEU A 335 -4.34 0.21 13.25
C LEU A 335 -4.75 -1.25 13.00
N ASP A 336 -6.01 -1.51 12.71
CA ASP A 336 -6.57 -2.85 12.51
C ASP A 336 -6.96 -3.08 11.05
N SER A 337 -6.02 -2.84 10.14
CA SER A 337 -6.29 -2.71 8.71
C SER A 337 -5.70 -3.85 7.88
N ILE A 338 -6.37 -4.22 6.79
CA ILE A 338 -5.73 -4.92 5.68
C ILE A 338 -5.01 -3.86 4.84
N TYR A 339 -3.69 -3.90 4.80
CA TYR A 339 -2.91 -2.93 4.05
C TYR A 339 -2.28 -3.47 2.78
N ALA A 340 -2.28 -4.78 2.59
CA ALA A 340 -1.71 -5.41 1.42
C ALA A 340 -2.67 -6.42 0.81
N CYS A 341 -2.83 -6.38 -0.51
CA CYS A 341 -3.50 -7.41 -1.28
C CYS A 341 -2.86 -7.56 -2.66
N GLN A 342 -2.50 -8.80 -3.02
CA GLN A 342 -1.89 -9.09 -4.32
C GLN A 342 -2.46 -10.38 -4.90
N LEU A 343 -2.85 -10.32 -6.16
CA LEU A 343 -3.25 -11.49 -6.93
C LEU A 343 -2.03 -12.14 -7.56
N SER A 344 -1.99 -13.47 -7.56
CA SER A 344 -0.95 -14.21 -8.28
C SER A 344 -1.08 -14.03 -9.80
N GLN A 345 0.03 -14.12 -10.51
CA GLN A 345 0.05 -13.90 -11.95
C GLN A 345 -0.80 -14.92 -12.74
N ASP A 346 -0.91 -16.14 -12.21
CA ASP A 346 -1.79 -17.19 -12.74
C ASP A 346 -3.26 -17.03 -12.32
N GLN A 347 -3.55 -15.97 -11.56
CA GLN A 347 -4.88 -15.63 -11.04
C GLN A 347 -5.54 -16.77 -10.24
N SER A 348 -4.75 -17.61 -9.58
CA SER A 348 -5.26 -18.73 -8.78
C SER A 348 -5.38 -18.40 -7.30
N LEU A 349 -4.55 -17.48 -6.80
CA LEU A 349 -4.44 -17.16 -5.38
C LEU A 349 -4.42 -15.66 -5.13
N LEU A 350 -5.15 -15.23 -4.12
CA LEU A 350 -5.12 -13.87 -3.60
C LEU A 350 -4.46 -13.88 -2.21
N PHE A 351 -3.41 -13.07 -2.06
CA PHE A 351 -2.68 -12.90 -0.79
C PHE A 351 -3.09 -11.58 -0.16
N THR A 352 -3.33 -11.60 1.15
CA THR A 352 -3.53 -10.40 1.95
C THR A 352 -2.59 -10.37 3.15
N ALA A 353 -2.22 -9.17 3.61
CA ALA A 353 -1.56 -8.98 4.89
C ALA A 353 -2.40 -8.03 5.76
N ASN A 354 -2.90 -8.58 6.85
CA ASN A 354 -3.75 -7.87 7.78
C ASN A 354 -2.90 -7.33 8.93
N ARG A 355 -2.72 -6.02 8.94
CA ARG A 355 -1.94 -5.30 9.94
C ARG A 355 -2.52 -5.42 11.35
N GLY A 356 -3.85 -5.31 11.45
CA GLY A 356 -4.56 -5.33 12.72
C GLY A 356 -4.53 -6.69 13.39
N LEU A 357 -4.72 -7.72 12.61
CA LEU A 357 -4.75 -9.11 13.08
C LEU A 357 -3.36 -9.75 13.07
N ASN A 358 -2.36 -9.07 12.54
CA ASN A 358 -0.97 -9.53 12.39
C ASN A 358 -0.88 -10.92 11.75
N HIS A 359 -1.59 -11.10 10.63
CA HIS A 359 -1.57 -12.35 9.88
C HIS A 359 -1.44 -12.11 8.37
N ILE A 360 -0.98 -13.14 7.67
CA ILE A 360 -1.04 -13.26 6.22
C ILE A 360 -2.12 -14.28 5.90
N THR A 361 -3.03 -13.93 4.97
CA THR A 361 -4.11 -14.82 4.53
C THR A 361 -3.98 -15.08 3.04
N ILE A 362 -4.29 -16.30 2.65
CA ILE A 362 -4.31 -16.74 1.25
C ILE A 362 -5.71 -17.26 0.95
N TYR A 363 -6.28 -16.76 -0.11
CA TYR A 363 -7.58 -17.17 -0.63
C TYR A 363 -7.44 -17.84 -1.99
N ASP A 364 -8.30 -18.78 -2.28
CA ASP A 364 -8.50 -19.28 -3.63
C ASP A 364 -9.21 -18.21 -4.46
N TYR A 365 -8.65 -17.86 -5.61
CA TYR A 365 -9.28 -16.95 -6.55
C TYR A 365 -9.80 -17.77 -7.76
N PRO A 366 -10.99 -17.49 -8.34
CA PRO A 366 -11.87 -16.37 -8.01
C PRO A 366 -12.88 -16.62 -6.88
N SER A 367 -12.91 -17.81 -6.25
CA SER A 367 -13.96 -18.17 -5.27
C SER A 367 -13.97 -17.28 -4.04
N GLY A 368 -12.82 -16.77 -3.60
CA GLY A 368 -12.64 -16.06 -2.33
C GLY A 368 -12.66 -16.99 -1.11
N SER A 369 -12.55 -18.31 -1.33
CA SER A 369 -12.51 -19.29 -0.25
C SER A 369 -11.19 -19.20 0.51
N LEU A 370 -11.24 -19.21 1.83
CA LEU A 370 -10.04 -19.21 2.67
C LEU A 370 -9.25 -20.51 2.45
N ARG A 371 -8.00 -20.37 2.01
CA ARG A 371 -7.08 -21.50 1.85
C ARG A 371 -6.14 -21.65 3.05
N LEU A 372 -5.57 -20.58 3.51
CA LEU A 372 -4.62 -20.59 4.62
C LEU A 372 -4.62 -19.22 5.32
N ARG A 373 -4.54 -19.24 6.65
CA ARG A 373 -4.30 -18.05 7.47
C ARG A 373 -3.14 -18.34 8.41
N VAL A 374 -2.10 -17.52 8.33
CA VAL A 374 -0.88 -17.66 9.11
C VAL A 374 -0.75 -16.49 10.06
N PRO A 375 -0.96 -16.70 11.37
CA PRO A 375 -0.62 -15.69 12.35
C PRO A 375 0.91 -15.47 12.34
N MET A 376 1.30 -14.21 12.26
CA MET A 376 2.72 -13.85 12.25
C MET A 376 3.20 -13.61 13.69
N PRO A 377 4.47 -13.87 13.96
CA PRO A 377 5.04 -13.61 15.27
C PRO A 377 5.02 -12.12 15.60
N GLY A 378 5.17 -11.83 16.89
CA GLY A 378 5.25 -10.47 17.36
C GLY A 378 6.57 -9.80 16.98
N LEU A 379 6.56 -8.48 16.90
CA LEU A 379 7.73 -7.65 16.55
C LEU A 379 8.96 -7.95 17.41
N ARG A 380 8.77 -8.31 18.70
CA ARG A 380 9.85 -8.65 19.62
C ARG A 380 10.64 -9.90 19.25
N GLU A 381 10.09 -10.77 18.43
CA GLU A 381 10.85 -11.93 17.93
C GLU A 381 12.01 -11.50 17.04
N PHE A 382 11.85 -10.35 16.37
CA PHE A 382 12.82 -9.79 15.42
C PHE A 382 13.62 -8.62 16.02
N LEU A 383 13.06 -7.95 17.02
CA LEU A 383 13.64 -6.80 17.72
C LEU A 383 13.44 -6.99 19.24
N PRO A 384 14.26 -7.86 19.89
CA PRO A 384 14.08 -8.23 21.30
C PRO A 384 14.28 -7.06 22.29
N GLU A 385 15.02 -6.03 21.90
CA GLU A 385 15.26 -4.79 22.67
C GLU A 385 14.07 -3.84 22.70
N MET A 386 13.01 -4.15 21.95
CA MET A 386 11.83 -3.30 21.88
C MET A 386 11.11 -3.14 23.21
N ASP A 387 10.64 -1.92 23.51
CA ASP A 387 9.85 -1.64 24.71
C ASP A 387 8.65 -2.60 24.82
N ALA A 388 8.42 -3.03 26.07
CA ALA A 388 7.30 -3.89 26.42
C ALA A 388 5.91 -3.28 26.10
N LEU A 389 5.82 -1.96 26.05
CA LEU A 389 4.58 -1.22 25.80
C LEU A 389 4.34 -0.92 24.31
N ALA A 390 5.34 -1.11 23.44
CA ALA A 390 5.19 -0.90 22.03
C ALA A 390 4.19 -1.91 21.43
N ASP A 391 3.56 -1.52 20.32
CA ASP A 391 2.66 -2.41 19.58
C ASP A 391 3.42 -3.65 19.11
N PRO A 392 3.00 -4.86 19.48
CA PRO A 392 3.73 -6.07 19.14
C PRO A 392 3.58 -6.47 17.66
N ARG A 393 2.73 -5.81 16.88
CA ARG A 393 2.44 -6.17 15.49
C ARG A 393 3.56 -5.77 14.55
N LEU A 394 3.71 -6.47 13.42
CA LEU A 394 4.76 -6.20 12.43
C LEU A 394 4.54 -4.89 11.66
N GLY A 395 3.31 -4.40 11.58
CA GLY A 395 3.00 -3.16 10.87
C GLY A 395 3.02 -3.31 9.35
N PHE A 396 2.34 -4.30 8.82
CA PHE A 396 2.22 -4.53 7.38
C PHE A 396 1.73 -3.30 6.62
N HIS A 397 2.37 -3.06 5.47
CA HIS A 397 2.02 -2.00 4.55
C HIS A 397 1.88 -2.56 3.11
N HIS A 398 2.19 -1.79 2.06
CA HIS A 398 2.00 -2.27 0.68
C HIS A 398 2.93 -3.42 0.31
N SER A 399 2.55 -4.14 -0.74
CA SER A 399 3.16 -5.42 -1.06
C SER A 399 3.39 -5.64 -2.55
N VAL A 400 4.15 -6.68 -2.85
CA VAL A 400 4.26 -7.28 -4.18
C VAL A 400 4.32 -8.80 -4.06
N LEU A 401 3.63 -9.50 -4.95
CA LEU A 401 3.64 -10.94 -5.03
C LEU A 401 4.42 -11.40 -6.26
N LEU A 402 5.46 -12.19 -6.03
CA LEU A 402 6.16 -12.93 -7.06
C LEU A 402 5.54 -14.32 -7.13
N SER A 403 4.97 -14.65 -8.27
CA SER A 403 4.37 -15.96 -8.57
C SER A 403 5.09 -16.65 -9.73
N PRO A 404 4.86 -17.94 -9.97
CA PRO A 404 5.38 -18.60 -11.16
C PRO A 404 5.00 -17.78 -12.41
N ARG A 405 5.96 -17.63 -13.33
CA ARG A 405 5.63 -17.03 -14.62
C ARG A 405 4.73 -18.02 -15.36
N THR A 406 3.55 -17.59 -15.75
CA THR A 406 2.77 -18.31 -16.73
C THR A 406 3.64 -18.45 -17.98
N ALA A 407 3.91 -19.67 -18.41
CA ALA A 407 4.52 -19.87 -19.71
C ALA A 407 3.56 -19.21 -20.72
N VAL A 408 4.03 -18.14 -21.34
CA VAL A 408 3.31 -17.54 -22.47
C VAL A 408 3.30 -18.65 -23.52
N ALA A 409 2.10 -19.19 -23.79
CA ALA A 409 1.89 -20.21 -24.80
C ALA A 409 2.10 -19.62 -26.21
#